data_54751c067b59419275b1c34565a9af2f
#
_entry.id   54751c067b59419275b1c34565a9af2f
#
_cell.length_a   1.000
_cell.length_b   1.000
_cell.length_c   1.000
_cell.angle_alpha   90.00
_cell.angle_beta   90.00
_cell.angle_gamma   90.00
#
_symmetry.space_group_name_H-M   'P 1'
#
loop_
_entity.id
_entity.type
_entity.pdbx_description
1 polymer ?
#
loop_
_entity_poly.entity_id
_entity_poly.type
_entity_poly.pdbx_seq_one_letter_code
_entity_poly.pdbx_strand_id
1 'polypeptide(L)'
;MSRFSSLLCSLLFCMITYAQEITVTGKVTAGGEEMPGVTVAVKGQTRGTITSIDGSYQIQVNGNESLIFSFVGYETITIPVNRR
;
A
#
# COMPACT_ATOMS: atom_id res chain seq x y z
N MET A 1 22.05 -10.78 -36.81
CA MET A 1 21.71 -9.57 -36.05
C MET A 1 20.36 -9.63 -35.38
N SER A 2 19.42 -10.35 -35.96
CA SER A 2 18.10 -10.49 -35.32
C SER A 2 18.17 -11.12 -33.93
N ARG A 3 19.19 -11.91 -33.67
CA ARG A 3 19.35 -12.55 -32.36
C ARG A 3 19.61 -11.56 -31.24
N PHE A 4 20.34 -10.50 -31.51
CA PHE A 4 20.57 -9.49 -30.48
C PHE A 4 19.33 -8.70 -30.14
N SER A 5 18.52 -8.39 -31.13
CA SER A 5 17.24 -7.72 -30.89
C SER A 5 16.32 -8.53 -30.02
N SER A 6 16.27 -9.81 -30.29
CA SER A 6 15.40 -10.71 -29.53
C SER A 6 15.80 -10.81 -28.07
N LEU A 7 17.09 -10.92 -27.80
CA LEU A 7 17.60 -10.96 -26.44
C LEU A 7 17.35 -9.67 -25.69
N LEU A 8 17.55 -8.55 -26.37
CA LEU A 8 17.32 -7.25 -25.77
C LEU A 8 15.87 -7.05 -25.40
N CYS A 9 14.95 -7.43 -26.25
CA CYS A 9 13.51 -7.35 -25.98
C CYS A 9 13.13 -8.21 -24.78
N SER A 10 13.71 -9.38 -24.68
CA SER A 10 13.42 -10.28 -23.55
C SER A 10 13.87 -9.68 -22.23
N LEU A 11 15.01 -9.05 -22.18
CA LEU A 11 15.52 -8.40 -20.99
C LEU A 11 14.64 -7.22 -20.58
N LEU A 12 14.23 -6.41 -21.53
CA LEU A 12 13.33 -5.28 -21.26
C LEU A 12 12.00 -5.74 -20.71
N PHE A 13 11.48 -6.82 -21.27
CA PHE A 13 10.21 -7.36 -20.82
C PHE A 13 10.28 -7.82 -19.36
N CYS A 14 11.38 -8.45 -18.95
CA CYS A 14 11.55 -8.89 -17.57
C CYS A 14 11.60 -7.74 -16.59
N MET A 15 12.15 -6.59 -16.98
CA MET A 15 12.22 -5.45 -16.07
C MET A 15 10.87 -4.82 -15.77
N ILE A 16 9.90 -4.98 -16.65
CA ILE A 16 8.57 -4.39 -16.46
C ILE A 16 7.79 -5.09 -15.35
N THR A 17 8.14 -6.34 -15.03
CA THR A 17 7.36 -7.12 -14.08
C THR A 17 7.57 -6.73 -12.61
N TYR A 18 8.47 -5.81 -12.30
CA TYR A 18 8.78 -5.46 -10.92
C TYR A 18 7.93 -4.36 -10.31
N ALA A 19 7.26 -3.58 -11.11
CA ALA A 19 6.57 -2.40 -10.62
C ALA A 19 5.07 -2.63 -10.52
N GLN A 20 4.66 -3.58 -9.70
CA GLN A 20 3.24 -3.83 -9.51
C GLN A 20 2.80 -3.35 -8.14
N GLU A 21 2.08 -2.27 -8.13
CA GLU A 21 1.45 -1.74 -6.93
C GLU A 21 -0.04 -2.01 -6.97
N ILE A 22 -0.62 -2.24 -5.82
CA ILE A 22 -2.06 -2.40 -5.67
C ILE A 22 -2.62 -1.24 -4.86
N THR A 23 -3.87 -0.91 -5.11
CA THR A 23 -4.57 0.10 -4.34
C THR A 23 -5.35 -0.60 -3.24
N VAL A 24 -5.05 -0.24 -2.00
CA VAL A 24 -5.76 -0.76 -0.84
C VAL A 24 -6.73 0.31 -0.36
N THR A 25 -7.98 -0.06 -0.22
CA THR A 25 -9.01 0.81 0.33
C THR A 25 -9.61 0.17 1.56
N GLY A 26 -10.05 0.99 2.49
CA GLY A 26 -10.64 0.47 3.69
C GLY A 26 -11.25 1.56 4.54
N LYS A 27 -11.72 1.18 5.70
CA LYS A 27 -12.36 2.08 6.63
C LYS A 27 -11.88 1.76 8.04
N VAL A 28 -11.58 2.80 8.81
CA VAL A 28 -11.14 2.64 10.18
C VAL A 28 -12.29 3.00 11.10
N THR A 29 -12.63 2.07 12.01
CA THR A 29 -13.68 2.29 13.00
C THR A 29 -13.18 1.88 14.38
N ALA A 30 -13.75 2.49 15.40
CA ALA A 30 -13.45 2.13 16.78
C ALA A 30 -14.77 2.21 17.58
N GLY A 31 -15.13 1.10 18.21
CA GLY A 31 -16.38 1.05 18.98
C GLY A 31 -17.63 1.30 18.14
N GLY A 32 -17.59 0.96 16.86
CA GLY A 32 -18.69 1.16 15.95
C GLY A 32 -18.73 2.54 15.30
N GLU A 33 -17.81 3.41 15.66
CA GLU A 33 -17.76 4.77 15.11
C GLU A 33 -16.64 4.94 14.11
N GLU A 34 -16.88 5.76 13.10
CA GLU A 34 -15.89 6.08 12.09
C GLU A 34 -14.78 6.95 12.67
N MET A 35 -13.54 6.68 12.26
CA MET A 35 -12.37 7.32 12.82
C MET A 35 -11.68 8.20 11.78
N PRO A 36 -11.99 9.49 11.72
CA PRO A 36 -11.24 10.42 10.86
C PRO A 36 -9.88 10.78 11.46
N GLY A 37 -8.94 11.15 10.61
CA GLY A 37 -7.64 11.64 11.07
C GLY A 37 -6.66 10.56 11.51
N VAL A 38 -6.95 9.29 11.24
CA VAL A 38 -6.03 8.20 11.56
C VAL A 38 -4.92 8.16 10.52
N THR A 39 -3.68 8.08 10.97
CA THR A 39 -2.54 7.97 10.07
C THR A 39 -2.40 6.53 9.60
N VAL A 40 -2.34 6.35 8.27
CA VAL A 40 -2.13 5.05 7.64
C VAL A 40 -0.81 5.16 6.88
N ALA A 41 0.19 4.41 7.31
CA ALA A 41 1.53 4.49 6.73
C ALA A 41 1.98 3.11 6.26
N VAL A 42 2.88 3.11 5.28
CA VAL A 42 3.50 1.87 4.81
C VAL A 42 4.75 1.61 5.64
N LYS A 43 4.81 0.44 6.25
CA LYS A 43 5.92 0.07 7.12
C LYS A 43 7.25 0.16 6.37
N GLY A 44 8.21 0.87 6.96
CA GLY A 44 9.55 1.02 6.39
C GLY A 44 9.66 2.05 5.29
N GLN A 45 8.61 2.82 5.03
CA GLN A 45 8.62 3.84 3.99
C GLN A 45 8.05 5.15 4.53
N THR A 46 8.23 6.22 3.75
CA THR A 46 7.67 7.53 4.10
C THR A 46 6.28 7.74 3.52
N ARG A 47 5.80 6.80 2.71
CA ARG A 47 4.48 6.88 2.09
C ARG A 47 3.38 6.67 3.12
N GLY A 48 2.35 7.47 3.05
CA GLY A 48 1.22 7.32 3.96
C GLY A 48 0.05 8.20 3.56
N THR A 49 -1.05 8.03 4.27
CA THR A 49 -2.26 8.82 4.08
C THR A 49 -2.98 8.99 5.41
N ILE A 50 -4.07 9.75 5.40
CA ILE A 50 -4.86 10.01 6.61
C ILE A 50 -6.31 9.71 6.26
N THR A 51 -7.05 9.08 7.19
CA THR A 51 -8.45 8.77 6.95
C THR A 51 -9.29 10.03 6.83
N SER A 52 -10.31 9.96 5.99
CA SER A 52 -11.23 11.07 5.76
C SER A 52 -12.29 11.13 6.87
N ILE A 53 -13.26 12.03 6.73
CA ILE A 53 -14.30 12.25 7.76
C ILE A 53 -15.06 10.97 8.10
N ASP A 54 -15.27 10.11 7.12
CA ASP A 54 -16.00 8.86 7.34
C ASP A 54 -15.08 7.68 7.69
N GLY A 55 -13.80 7.97 7.95
CA GLY A 55 -12.85 6.93 8.33
C GLY A 55 -12.26 6.16 7.16
N SER A 56 -12.60 6.50 5.94
CA SER A 56 -12.10 5.78 4.77
C SER A 56 -10.70 6.22 4.38
N TYR A 57 -9.95 5.32 3.76
CA TYR A 57 -8.62 5.60 3.28
C TYR A 57 -8.36 4.85 1.98
N GLN A 58 -7.38 5.35 1.24
CA GLN A 58 -6.91 4.72 0.01
C GLN A 58 -5.40 4.92 -0.09
N ILE A 59 -4.66 3.85 -0.31
CA ILE A 59 -3.21 3.93 -0.38
C ILE A 59 -2.67 2.90 -1.37
N GLN A 60 -1.62 3.25 -2.09
CA GLN A 60 -0.98 2.35 -3.03
C GLN A 60 0.24 1.70 -2.39
N VAL A 61 0.31 0.39 -2.46
CA VAL A 61 1.37 -0.39 -1.82
C VAL A 61 1.70 -1.61 -2.67
N ASN A 62 2.84 -2.23 -2.38
CA ASN A 62 3.15 -3.54 -2.93
C ASN A 62 2.43 -4.60 -2.10
N GLY A 63 2.10 -5.73 -2.74
CA GLY A 63 1.30 -6.75 -2.07
C GLY A 63 1.96 -7.43 -0.88
N ASN A 64 3.26 -7.27 -0.72
CA ASN A 64 4.00 -7.88 0.39
C ASN A 64 4.34 -6.88 1.49
N GLU A 65 3.78 -5.69 1.44
CA GLU A 65 4.02 -4.66 2.46
C GLU A 65 2.99 -4.72 3.56
N SER A 66 3.25 -4.00 4.64
CA SER A 66 2.34 -3.89 5.77
C SER A 66 1.93 -2.44 5.99
N LEU A 67 0.73 -2.24 6.50
CA LEU A 67 0.22 -0.92 6.85
C LEU A 67 0.27 -0.73 8.36
N ILE A 68 0.63 0.47 8.77
CA ILE A 68 0.66 0.86 10.17
C ILE A 68 -0.41 1.91 10.39
N PHE A 69 -1.32 1.63 11.31
CA PHE A 69 -2.42 2.55 11.68
C PHE A 69 -2.11 3.15 13.04
N SER A 70 -2.10 4.48 13.13
CA SER A 70 -1.82 5.15 14.40
C SER A 70 -2.72 6.35 14.59
N PHE A 71 -3.12 6.57 15.82
CA PHE A 71 -3.94 7.71 16.22
C PHE A 71 -3.68 8.04 17.68
N VAL A 72 -3.78 9.31 18.03
CA VAL A 72 -3.51 9.78 19.39
C VAL A 72 -4.46 9.11 20.37
N GLY A 73 -3.88 8.50 21.42
CA GLY A 73 -4.66 7.82 22.44
C GLY A 73 -5.02 6.38 22.14
N TYR A 74 -4.58 5.85 20.99
CA TYR A 74 -4.86 4.46 20.61
C TYR A 74 -3.56 3.71 20.36
N GLU A 75 -3.62 2.40 20.47
CA GLU A 75 -2.48 1.56 20.15
C GLU A 75 -2.20 1.57 18.66
N THR A 76 -0.91 1.53 18.31
CA THR A 76 -0.51 1.40 16.92
C THR A 76 -0.70 -0.04 16.47
N ILE A 77 -1.35 -0.22 15.32
CA ILE A 77 -1.65 -1.54 14.76
C ILE A 77 -0.93 -1.71 13.43
N THR A 78 -0.31 -2.86 13.23
CA THR A 78 0.35 -3.21 11.97
C THR A 78 -0.39 -4.37 11.33
N ILE A 79 -0.82 -4.19 10.07
CA ILE A 79 -1.59 -5.20 9.34
C ILE A 79 -0.88 -5.49 8.02
N PRO A 80 -0.55 -6.77 7.73
CA PRO A 80 0.03 -7.12 6.44
C PRO A 80 -1.03 -7.02 5.34
N VAL A 81 -0.61 -6.53 4.18
CA VAL A 81 -1.53 -6.34 3.06
C VAL A 81 -1.94 -7.66 2.43
N ASN A 82 -1.00 -8.58 2.27
CA ASN A 82 -1.23 -9.91 1.70
C ASN A 82 -1.93 -9.88 0.34
N ARG A 83 -1.57 -8.91 -0.49
CA ARG A 83 -2.10 -8.78 -1.85
C ARG A 83 -3.63 -8.61 -1.90
N ARG A 84 -4.16 -7.88 -1.00
CA ARG A 84 -5.60 -7.62 -0.99
C ARG A 84 -6.04 -6.60 -2.01
#